data_445f176ff6b7b6b302cd79d27926fb07
#
_entry.id   445f176ff6b7b6b302cd79d27926fb07
#
_cell.length_a   1.000
_cell.length_b   1.000
_cell.length_c   1.000
_cell.angle_alpha   90.00
_cell.angle_beta   90.00
_cell.angle_gamma   90.00
#
_symmetry.space_group_name_H-M   'P 1'
#
loop_
_entity.id
_entity.type
_entity.pdbx_description
1 polymer ?
#
loop_
_entity_poly.entity_id
_entity_poly.type
_entity_poly.pdbx_seq_one_letter_code
_entity_poly.pdbx_strand_id
1 'polypeptide(L)'
;MVIIIASKASMIPLSFYSNNPEVSVVTISRPDMDERRSMLKKVSTGFSLRDVDDITDSPNFEDYVDMTNDFTNREIIQMANMSRNEGDLTFEKLYYLFKYGEKENPWEKLDPDKVRTIKSVLRKRVIGQDQAIEHVFNTIVKAFMGLTGMHKTSSRSMPKGVFFFVGPTGVGKTELSKAIAKFLFGDDSACIRFDMSEYSQENSDQKLIGAPPG
;
A
#
# COMPACT_ATOMS: atom_id res chain seq x y z
N MET A 1 8.94 22.26 34.47
CA MET A 1 8.45 21.16 33.65
C MET A 1 9.28 21.15 32.38
N VAL A 2 9.88 20.02 32.02
CA VAL A 2 10.64 19.84 30.76
C VAL A 2 9.85 18.83 29.91
N ILE A 3 9.63 19.16 28.62
CA ILE A 3 8.96 18.28 27.69
C ILE A 3 9.98 17.89 26.62
N ILE A 4 10.21 16.59 26.47
CA ILE A 4 11.09 16.03 25.44
C ILE A 4 10.20 15.36 24.39
N ILE A 5 10.32 15.76 23.13
CA ILE A 5 9.60 15.17 22.01
C ILE A 5 10.59 14.34 21.20
N ALA A 6 10.29 13.05 21.04
CA ALA A 6 11.09 12.14 20.24
C ALA A 6 10.18 11.30 19.34
N SER A 7 10.66 10.93 18.17
CA SER A 7 9.92 10.06 17.25
C SER A 7 9.80 8.62 17.76
N LYS A 8 10.72 8.19 18.62
CA LYS A 8 10.71 6.87 19.30
C LYS A 8 11.29 7.02 20.70
N ALA A 9 10.75 6.30 21.67
CA ALA A 9 11.27 6.29 23.04
C ALA A 9 12.73 5.81 23.11
N SER A 10 13.13 4.90 22.20
CA SER A 10 14.49 4.38 22.10
C SER A 10 15.56 5.41 21.71
N MET A 11 15.16 6.59 21.21
CA MET A 11 16.09 7.71 20.95
C MET A 11 16.51 8.45 22.22
N ILE A 12 15.86 8.18 23.34
CA ILE A 12 16.16 8.76 24.63
C ILE A 12 16.83 7.67 25.46
N PRO A 13 18.00 7.93 26.09
CA PRO A 13 18.65 6.95 26.95
C PRO A 13 17.70 6.42 28.01
N LEU A 14 17.66 5.11 28.20
CA LEU A 14 16.74 4.42 29.11
C LEU A 14 16.82 4.98 30.54
N SER A 15 18.02 5.41 30.97
CA SER A 15 18.29 6.02 32.27
C SER A 15 17.48 7.30 32.55
N PHE A 16 16.97 7.98 31.53
CA PHE A 16 16.18 9.20 31.71
C PHE A 16 14.76 8.92 32.16
N TYR A 17 14.14 7.81 31.70
CA TYR A 17 12.73 7.53 31.96
C TYR A 17 12.45 6.18 32.62
N SER A 18 13.42 5.25 32.65
CA SER A 18 13.27 3.98 33.36
C SER A 18 13.48 4.20 34.84
N ASN A 19 12.52 3.76 35.64
CA ASN A 19 12.54 3.86 37.12
C ASN A 19 12.61 5.29 37.67
N ASN A 20 12.23 6.30 36.88
CA ASN A 20 12.16 7.68 37.36
C ASN A 20 10.68 8.09 37.56
N PRO A 21 10.21 8.21 38.83
CA PRO A 21 8.82 8.54 39.12
C PRO A 21 8.41 9.97 38.69
N GLU A 22 9.37 10.84 38.41
CA GLU A 22 9.12 12.20 37.95
C GLU A 22 8.95 12.31 36.44
N VAL A 23 9.17 11.21 35.70
CA VAL A 23 9.07 11.18 34.24
C VAL A 23 7.84 10.35 33.82
N SER A 24 6.97 11.00 33.09
CA SER A 24 5.85 10.34 32.44
C SER A 24 6.12 10.19 30.93
N VAL A 25 6.07 8.97 30.42
CA VAL A 25 6.20 8.68 28.99
C VAL A 25 4.79 8.59 28.39
N VAL A 26 4.49 9.49 27.47
CA VAL A 26 3.21 9.50 26.73
C VAL A 26 3.51 9.10 25.31
N THR A 27 2.96 7.97 24.88
CA THR A 27 3.05 7.53 23.49
C THR A 27 1.84 8.03 22.70
N ILE A 28 2.11 8.76 21.62
CA ILE A 28 1.08 9.20 20.69
C ILE A 28 1.14 8.25 19.50
N SER A 29 0.11 7.41 19.36
CA SER A 29 -0.04 6.51 18.22
C SER A 29 -0.53 7.25 16.98
N ARG A 30 -0.44 6.61 15.81
CA ARG A 30 -1.15 7.08 14.63
C ARG A 30 -2.65 6.96 14.85
N PRO A 31 -3.46 7.79 14.16
CA PRO A 31 -4.91 7.74 14.29
C PRO A 31 -5.45 6.36 13.94
N ASP A 32 -6.37 5.85 14.75
CA ASP A 32 -7.13 4.67 14.45
C ASP A 32 -8.19 4.94 13.35
N MET A 33 -8.98 3.92 12.99
CA MET A 33 -9.99 4.04 11.93
C MET A 33 -11.06 5.09 12.27
N ASP A 34 -11.52 5.14 13.52
CA ASP A 34 -12.57 6.06 13.95
C ASP A 34 -12.07 7.50 14.05
N GLU A 35 -10.84 7.69 14.47
CA GLU A 35 -10.17 9.00 14.49
C GLU A 35 -9.94 9.51 13.06
N ARG A 36 -9.53 8.64 12.10
CA ARG A 36 -9.39 9.02 10.69
C ARG A 36 -10.75 9.36 10.06
N ARG A 37 -11.78 8.56 10.34
CA ARG A 37 -13.16 8.83 9.92
C ARG A 37 -13.63 10.20 10.41
N SER A 38 -13.42 10.49 11.70
CA SER A 38 -13.71 11.78 12.30
C SER A 38 -12.94 12.92 11.64
N MET A 39 -11.65 12.68 11.34
CA MET A 39 -10.82 13.69 10.70
C MET A 39 -11.24 13.97 9.26
N LEU A 40 -11.53 12.94 8.47
CA LEU A 40 -12.05 13.07 7.11
C LEU A 40 -13.37 13.85 7.10
N LYS A 41 -14.29 13.55 8.01
CA LYS A 41 -15.53 14.32 8.18
C LYS A 41 -15.27 15.79 8.51
N LYS A 42 -14.31 16.06 9.40
CA LYS A 42 -13.96 17.42 9.80
C LYS A 42 -13.36 18.27 8.67
N VAL A 43 -12.63 17.63 7.75
CA VAL A 43 -12.00 18.32 6.63
C VAL A 43 -12.72 18.07 5.29
N SER A 44 -13.90 17.51 5.31
CA SER A 44 -14.64 17.08 4.11
C SER A 44 -14.80 18.22 3.09
N THR A 45 -15.19 19.39 3.54
CA THR A 45 -15.32 20.61 2.72
C THR A 45 -13.97 21.17 2.24
N GLY A 46 -12.88 20.62 2.73
CA GLY A 46 -11.51 20.97 2.32
C GLY A 46 -11.08 20.29 1.04
N PHE A 47 -11.72 19.19 0.67
CA PHE A 47 -11.48 18.48 -0.58
C PHE A 47 -12.17 19.18 -1.75
N SER A 48 -11.46 19.24 -2.88
CA SER A 48 -12.00 19.66 -4.17
C SER A 48 -11.84 18.50 -5.13
N LEU A 49 -12.91 17.74 -5.34
CA LEU A 49 -12.90 16.50 -6.14
C LEU A 49 -13.85 16.66 -7.31
N ARG A 50 -13.61 15.85 -8.36
CA ARG A 50 -14.39 15.88 -9.59
C ARG A 50 -15.80 15.37 -9.45
N ASP A 51 -16.00 14.34 -8.63
CA ASP A 51 -17.19 13.48 -8.58
C ASP A 51 -18.07 13.71 -7.35
N VAL A 52 -17.58 14.45 -6.37
CA VAL A 52 -18.34 14.77 -5.13
C VAL A 52 -17.98 16.15 -4.61
N ASP A 53 -18.97 16.89 -4.17
CA ASP A 53 -18.78 18.20 -3.52
C ASP A 53 -18.36 18.04 -2.05
N ASP A 54 -18.89 17.02 -1.37
CA ASP A 54 -18.48 16.63 -0.02
C ASP A 54 -18.20 15.12 0.00
N ILE A 55 -16.99 14.75 0.45
CA ILE A 55 -16.56 13.34 0.50
C ILE A 55 -17.45 12.49 1.41
N THR A 56 -18.13 13.08 2.38
CA THR A 56 -19.04 12.37 3.30
C THR A 56 -20.33 11.93 2.63
N ASP A 57 -20.72 12.57 1.54
CA ASP A 57 -21.92 12.21 0.76
C ASP A 57 -21.64 11.09 -0.24
N SER A 58 -20.37 10.72 -0.42
CA SER A 58 -19.99 9.64 -1.30
C SER A 58 -20.43 8.28 -0.75
N PRO A 59 -21.04 7.42 -1.57
CA PRO A 59 -21.30 6.03 -1.19
C PRO A 59 -20.02 5.23 -0.87
N ASN A 60 -18.85 5.73 -1.31
CA ASN A 60 -17.53 5.14 -1.08
C ASN A 60 -16.80 5.74 0.12
N PHE A 61 -17.45 6.51 1.00
CA PHE A 61 -16.79 7.20 2.10
C PHE A 61 -16.00 6.25 3.02
N GLU A 62 -16.55 5.08 3.33
CA GLU A 62 -15.84 4.08 4.15
C GLU A 62 -14.60 3.51 3.44
N ASP A 63 -14.64 3.38 2.12
CA ASP A 63 -13.45 3.01 1.34
C ASP A 63 -12.37 4.11 1.43
N TYR A 64 -12.74 5.39 1.48
CA TYR A 64 -11.79 6.50 1.65
C TYR A 64 -11.14 6.47 3.04
N VAL A 65 -11.89 6.11 4.08
CA VAL A 65 -11.36 5.89 5.43
C VAL A 65 -10.35 4.75 5.43
N ASP A 66 -10.65 3.65 4.75
CA ASP A 66 -9.75 2.49 4.63
C ASP A 66 -8.50 2.82 3.82
N MET A 67 -8.62 3.56 2.71
CA MET A 67 -7.47 3.98 1.89
C MET A 67 -6.49 4.86 2.67
N THR A 68 -6.99 5.67 3.61
CA THR A 68 -6.13 6.50 4.47
C THR A 68 -5.52 5.73 5.64
N ASN A 69 -5.52 4.40 5.60
CA ASN A 69 -4.82 3.60 6.61
C ASN A 69 -3.35 4.05 6.71
N ASP A 70 -2.83 4.11 7.94
CA ASP A 70 -1.50 4.64 8.27
C ASP A 70 -1.29 6.15 8.06
N PHE A 71 -2.28 6.92 7.62
CA PHE A 71 -2.16 8.37 7.54
C PHE A 71 -2.27 9.02 8.91
N THR A 72 -1.46 10.04 9.11
CA THR A 72 -1.62 10.99 10.22
C THR A 72 -2.70 12.03 9.87
N ASN A 73 -3.24 12.69 10.88
CA ASN A 73 -4.18 13.79 10.67
C ASN A 73 -3.59 14.90 9.78
N ARG A 74 -2.27 15.13 9.88
CA ARG A 74 -1.56 16.13 9.06
C ARG A 74 -1.55 15.71 7.58
N GLU A 75 -1.30 14.44 7.29
CA GLU A 75 -1.30 13.91 5.92
C GLU A 75 -2.71 14.00 5.29
N ILE A 76 -3.76 13.74 6.05
CA ILE A 76 -5.14 13.91 5.59
C ILE A 76 -5.41 15.39 5.22
N ILE A 77 -4.98 16.35 6.06
CA ILE A 77 -5.12 17.79 5.78
C ILE A 77 -4.29 18.17 4.53
N GLN A 78 -3.07 17.67 4.41
CA GLN A 78 -2.22 17.95 3.25
C GLN A 78 -2.83 17.40 1.96
N MET A 79 -3.42 16.22 2.01
CA MET A 79 -4.13 15.63 0.87
C MET A 79 -5.35 16.47 0.47
N ALA A 80 -6.12 16.96 1.44
CA ALA A 80 -7.23 17.88 1.18
C ALA A 80 -6.75 19.20 0.54
N ASN A 81 -5.66 19.77 1.04
CA ASN A 81 -5.07 20.98 0.44
C ASN A 81 -4.54 20.74 -0.98
N MET A 82 -3.94 19.56 -1.23
CA MET A 82 -3.46 19.16 -2.55
C MET A 82 -4.59 19.07 -3.57
N SER A 83 -5.76 18.57 -3.17
CA SER A 83 -6.93 18.46 -4.07
C SER A 83 -7.37 19.80 -4.65
N ARG A 84 -7.19 20.89 -3.90
CA ARG A 84 -7.56 22.25 -4.36
C ARG A 84 -6.64 22.76 -5.47
N ASN A 85 -5.37 22.32 -5.48
CA ASN A 85 -4.39 22.74 -6.48
C ASN A 85 -4.47 21.91 -7.75
N GLU A 86 -4.85 20.64 -7.61
CA GLU A 86 -4.86 19.66 -8.69
C GLU A 86 -6.21 19.54 -9.38
N GLY A 87 -7.25 20.19 -8.92
CA GLY A 87 -8.65 20.18 -9.38
C GLY A 87 -9.01 19.08 -10.40
N ASP A 88 -10.17 18.48 -10.36
CA ASP A 88 -10.62 17.46 -11.32
C ASP A 88 -10.06 16.01 -11.09
N LEU A 89 -9.62 15.70 -9.85
CA LEU A 89 -9.26 14.35 -9.46
C LEU A 89 -10.38 13.66 -8.68
N THR A 90 -10.51 12.33 -8.84
CA THR A 90 -11.27 11.50 -7.90
C THR A 90 -10.46 11.30 -6.63
N PHE A 91 -11.11 10.87 -5.51
CA PHE A 91 -10.41 10.63 -4.24
C PHE A 91 -9.29 9.58 -4.41
N GLU A 92 -9.54 8.52 -5.17
CA GLU A 92 -8.55 7.49 -5.44
C GLU A 92 -7.31 8.03 -6.18
N LYS A 93 -7.52 8.83 -7.22
CA LYS A 93 -6.42 9.44 -7.98
C LYS A 93 -5.61 10.41 -7.12
N LEU A 94 -6.29 11.20 -6.31
CA LEU A 94 -5.67 12.09 -5.34
C LEU A 94 -4.83 11.30 -4.31
N TYR A 95 -5.35 10.19 -3.78
CA TYR A 95 -4.63 9.32 -2.86
C TYR A 95 -3.35 8.76 -3.51
N TYR A 96 -3.45 8.23 -4.74
CA TYR A 96 -2.27 7.70 -5.45
C TYR A 96 -1.25 8.79 -5.74
N LEU A 97 -1.69 9.97 -6.14
CA LEU A 97 -0.82 11.12 -6.35
C LEU A 97 -0.11 11.53 -5.05
N PHE A 98 -0.85 11.62 -3.94
CA PHE A 98 -0.30 12.02 -2.64
C PHE A 98 0.70 10.99 -2.10
N LYS A 99 0.37 9.70 -2.18
CA LYS A 99 1.18 8.63 -1.58
C LYS A 99 2.37 8.20 -2.44
N TYR A 100 2.21 8.21 -3.76
CA TYR A 100 3.17 7.63 -4.70
C TYR A 100 3.70 8.63 -5.73
N GLY A 101 3.18 9.85 -5.77
CA GLY A 101 3.54 10.84 -6.79
C GLY A 101 2.97 10.55 -8.18
N GLU A 102 2.03 9.62 -8.31
CA GLU A 102 1.44 9.19 -9.57
C GLU A 102 -0.07 9.44 -9.59
N LYS A 103 -0.58 10.00 -10.69
CA LYS A 103 -2.02 10.30 -10.87
C LYS A 103 -2.85 9.07 -11.25
N GLU A 104 -2.23 7.97 -11.67
CA GLU A 104 -2.90 6.82 -12.24
C GLU A 104 -2.47 5.51 -11.59
N ASN A 105 -3.47 4.70 -11.26
CA ASN A 105 -3.25 3.33 -10.81
C ASN A 105 -2.82 2.47 -12.01
N PRO A 106 -1.70 1.73 -11.95
CA PRO A 106 -1.27 0.83 -13.02
C PRO A 106 -2.33 -0.18 -13.45
N TRP A 107 -3.23 -0.58 -12.55
CA TRP A 107 -4.35 -1.48 -12.86
C TRP A 107 -5.42 -0.84 -13.73
N GLU A 108 -5.59 0.48 -13.69
CA GLU A 108 -6.52 1.23 -14.57
C GLU A 108 -6.00 1.33 -15.99
N LYS A 109 -4.69 1.18 -16.20
CA LYS A 109 -4.05 1.12 -17.52
C LYS A 109 -4.18 -0.24 -18.21
N LEU A 110 -4.67 -1.24 -17.50
CA LEU A 110 -4.96 -2.55 -18.09
C LEU A 110 -6.28 -2.49 -18.84
N ASP A 111 -6.21 -2.69 -20.14
CA ASP A 111 -7.40 -2.94 -20.97
C ASP A 111 -7.63 -4.45 -21.19
N PRO A 112 -8.83 -4.87 -21.61
CA PRO A 112 -9.13 -6.26 -21.85
C PRO A 112 -8.21 -6.94 -22.87
N ASP A 113 -7.78 -6.20 -23.89
CA ASP A 113 -6.92 -6.74 -24.95
C ASP A 113 -5.50 -6.98 -24.41
N LYS A 114 -4.97 -6.06 -23.61
CA LYS A 114 -3.70 -6.27 -22.92
C LYS A 114 -3.77 -7.48 -21.99
N VAL A 115 -4.83 -7.63 -21.21
CA VAL A 115 -5.02 -8.80 -20.32
C VAL A 115 -5.05 -10.11 -21.09
N ARG A 116 -5.67 -10.16 -22.28
CA ARG A 116 -5.67 -11.35 -23.13
C ARG A 116 -4.29 -11.78 -23.60
N THR A 117 -3.36 -10.84 -23.74
CA THR A 117 -1.99 -11.13 -24.21
C THR A 117 -1.06 -11.66 -23.14
N ILE A 118 -1.43 -11.60 -21.85
CA ILE A 118 -0.52 -11.93 -20.74
C ILE A 118 0.07 -13.33 -20.85
N LYS A 119 -0.73 -14.36 -21.21
CA LYS A 119 -0.22 -15.73 -21.36
C LYS A 119 0.90 -15.81 -22.40
N SER A 120 0.74 -15.15 -23.53
CA SER A 120 1.75 -15.12 -24.60
C SER A 120 3.00 -14.38 -24.19
N VAL A 121 2.86 -13.29 -23.43
CA VAL A 121 3.97 -12.49 -22.91
C VAL A 121 4.76 -13.29 -21.86
N LEU A 122 4.07 -13.93 -20.92
CA LEU A 122 4.73 -14.73 -19.87
C LEU A 122 5.44 -15.97 -20.46
N ARG A 123 4.82 -16.66 -21.43
CA ARG A 123 5.43 -17.83 -22.12
C ARG A 123 6.72 -17.51 -22.86
N LYS A 124 6.88 -16.28 -23.35
CA LYS A 124 8.15 -15.85 -23.99
C LYS A 124 9.31 -15.78 -23.01
N ARG A 125 9.04 -15.49 -21.73
CA ARG A 125 10.08 -15.37 -20.69
C ARG A 125 10.25 -16.65 -19.85
N VAL A 126 9.17 -17.38 -19.63
CA VAL A 126 9.16 -18.58 -18.78
C VAL A 126 8.63 -19.75 -19.59
N ILE A 127 9.54 -20.63 -19.99
CA ILE A 127 9.24 -21.78 -20.85
C ILE A 127 8.96 -23.00 -19.99
N GLY A 128 7.95 -23.80 -20.38
CA GLY A 128 7.64 -25.09 -19.75
C GLY A 128 6.90 -25.00 -18.41
N GLN A 129 6.34 -23.83 -18.08
CA GLN A 129 5.58 -23.60 -16.82
C GLN A 129 4.12 -23.21 -17.11
N ASP A 130 3.47 -23.89 -18.05
CA ASP A 130 2.13 -23.53 -18.53
C ASP A 130 1.06 -23.52 -17.43
N GLN A 131 1.12 -24.47 -16.49
CA GLN A 131 0.17 -24.49 -15.36
C GLN A 131 0.33 -23.28 -14.45
N ALA A 132 1.56 -22.91 -14.12
CA ALA A 132 1.83 -21.74 -13.29
C ALA A 132 1.37 -20.45 -14.00
N ILE A 133 1.63 -20.33 -15.30
CA ILE A 133 1.18 -19.20 -16.12
C ILE A 133 -0.36 -19.12 -16.17
N GLU A 134 -1.05 -20.28 -16.26
CA GLU A 134 -2.51 -20.33 -16.25
C GLU A 134 -3.08 -19.85 -14.91
N HIS A 135 -2.51 -20.26 -13.79
CA HIS A 135 -2.92 -19.79 -12.46
C HIS A 135 -2.69 -18.29 -12.28
N VAL A 136 -1.56 -17.77 -12.74
CA VAL A 136 -1.26 -16.33 -12.75
C VAL A 136 -2.28 -15.57 -13.58
N PHE A 137 -2.55 -16.03 -14.79
CA PHE A 137 -3.54 -15.44 -15.68
C PHE A 137 -4.92 -15.35 -15.01
N ASN A 138 -5.42 -16.48 -14.49
CA ASN A 138 -6.72 -16.52 -13.84
C ASN A 138 -6.82 -15.57 -12.63
N THR A 139 -5.76 -15.42 -11.87
CA THR A 139 -5.70 -14.48 -10.73
C THR A 139 -5.72 -13.03 -11.21
N ILE A 140 -4.96 -12.70 -12.25
CA ILE A 140 -4.94 -11.33 -12.81
C ILE A 140 -6.28 -10.99 -13.45
N VAL A 141 -6.92 -11.92 -14.16
CA VAL A 141 -8.27 -11.72 -14.73
C VAL A 141 -9.28 -11.43 -13.60
N LYS A 142 -9.29 -12.23 -12.53
CA LYS A 142 -10.16 -11.99 -11.37
C LYS A 142 -9.92 -10.61 -10.76
N ALA A 143 -8.65 -10.20 -10.61
CA ALA A 143 -8.28 -8.90 -10.10
C ALA A 143 -8.72 -7.76 -11.01
N PHE A 144 -8.57 -7.93 -12.33
CA PHE A 144 -9.01 -6.97 -13.34
C PHE A 144 -10.54 -6.81 -13.36
N MET A 145 -11.28 -7.91 -13.19
CA MET A 145 -12.75 -7.91 -13.12
C MET A 145 -13.28 -7.41 -11.75
N GLY A 146 -12.42 -7.03 -10.80
CA GLY A 146 -12.84 -6.62 -9.46
C GLY A 146 -13.38 -7.75 -8.57
N LEU A 147 -13.17 -9.00 -8.95
CA LEU A 147 -13.68 -10.18 -8.23
C LEU A 147 -12.83 -10.58 -7.04
N THR A 148 -11.69 -9.91 -6.81
CA THR A 148 -10.85 -10.11 -5.63
C THR A 148 -11.46 -9.36 -4.45
N GLY A 149 -11.83 -10.07 -3.40
CA GLY A 149 -12.37 -9.45 -2.18
C GLY A 149 -13.89 -9.39 -2.08
N MET A 150 -14.65 -10.04 -2.97
CA MET A 150 -16.13 -10.07 -2.94
C MET A 150 -16.75 -10.54 -1.62
N HIS A 151 -15.95 -11.12 -0.71
CA HIS A 151 -16.42 -11.61 0.59
C HIS A 151 -16.05 -10.69 1.77
N LYS A 152 -15.44 -9.51 1.54
CA LYS A 152 -15.02 -8.59 2.61
C LYS A 152 -15.38 -7.15 2.24
N THR A 153 -15.88 -6.43 3.22
CA THR A 153 -16.41 -5.06 3.13
C THR A 153 -15.37 -3.99 2.74
N SER A 154 -14.06 -4.31 2.76
CA SER A 154 -12.98 -3.39 2.42
C SER A 154 -12.06 -3.99 1.35
N SER A 155 -12.49 -3.96 0.09
CA SER A 155 -11.76 -4.62 -1.02
C SER A 155 -10.55 -3.85 -1.54
N ARG A 156 -10.40 -2.56 -1.25
CA ARG A 156 -9.37 -1.69 -1.85
C ARG A 156 -8.01 -1.76 -1.15
N SER A 157 -7.97 -2.12 0.12
CA SER A 157 -6.73 -2.28 0.90
C SER A 157 -6.09 -3.67 0.73
N MET A 158 -6.72 -4.58 0.01
CA MET A 158 -6.24 -5.96 -0.15
C MET A 158 -5.32 -6.14 -1.37
N PRO A 159 -4.33 -7.06 -1.28
CA PRO A 159 -3.53 -7.42 -2.45
C PRO A 159 -4.43 -7.90 -3.59
N LYS A 160 -4.17 -7.45 -4.81
CA LYS A 160 -4.90 -7.90 -6.01
C LYS A 160 -4.71 -9.38 -6.32
N GLY A 161 -3.65 -9.99 -5.79
CA GLY A 161 -3.37 -11.42 -5.86
C GLY A 161 -2.21 -11.80 -4.96
N VAL A 162 -2.22 -13.04 -4.48
CA VAL A 162 -1.13 -13.65 -3.72
C VAL A 162 -0.71 -14.93 -4.43
N PHE A 163 0.58 -15.06 -4.71
CA PHE A 163 1.15 -16.24 -5.36
C PHE A 163 2.20 -16.89 -4.46
N PHE A 164 2.15 -18.20 -4.36
CA PHE A 164 3.15 -19.00 -3.70
C PHE A 164 3.79 -19.96 -4.69
N PHE A 165 4.99 -19.60 -5.18
CA PHE A 165 5.74 -20.41 -6.14
C PHE A 165 6.68 -21.36 -5.43
N VAL A 166 6.41 -22.67 -5.54
CA VAL A 166 7.21 -23.74 -4.94
C VAL A 166 7.84 -24.57 -6.05
N GLY A 167 9.09 -24.98 -5.84
CA GLY A 167 9.84 -25.82 -6.79
C GLY A 167 11.34 -25.67 -6.63
N PRO A 168 12.15 -26.52 -7.30
CA PRO A 168 13.60 -26.49 -7.24
C PRO A 168 14.18 -25.18 -7.79
N THR A 169 15.47 -24.97 -7.56
CA THR A 169 16.20 -23.81 -8.10
C THR A 169 16.25 -23.88 -9.63
N GLY A 170 16.18 -22.73 -10.30
CA GLY A 170 16.32 -22.64 -11.76
C GLY A 170 15.04 -22.86 -12.58
N VAL A 171 13.90 -23.23 -11.97
CA VAL A 171 12.64 -23.49 -12.72
C VAL A 171 11.86 -22.24 -13.13
N GLY A 172 12.39 -21.03 -12.91
CA GLY A 172 11.79 -19.79 -13.38
C GLY A 172 10.90 -19.04 -12.38
N LYS A 173 10.89 -19.41 -11.08
CA LYS A 173 10.04 -18.72 -10.06
C LYS A 173 10.26 -17.22 -10.02
N THR A 174 11.48 -16.77 -9.88
CA THR A 174 11.86 -15.34 -9.84
C THR A 174 11.62 -14.66 -11.18
N GLU A 175 11.87 -15.36 -12.28
CA GLU A 175 11.65 -14.83 -13.62
C GLU A 175 10.17 -14.62 -13.92
N LEU A 176 9.31 -15.53 -13.45
CA LEU A 176 7.86 -15.37 -13.55
C LEU A 176 7.38 -14.14 -12.75
N SER A 177 7.90 -13.92 -11.54
CA SER A 177 7.58 -12.74 -10.73
C SER A 177 7.96 -11.44 -11.43
N LYS A 178 9.18 -11.37 -12.00
CA LYS A 178 9.64 -10.21 -12.79
C LYS A 178 8.81 -10.01 -14.06
N ALA A 179 8.45 -11.10 -14.75
CA ALA A 179 7.62 -11.03 -15.94
C ALA A 179 6.23 -10.46 -15.63
N ILE A 180 5.64 -10.83 -14.49
CA ILE A 180 4.37 -10.27 -14.00
C ILE A 180 4.53 -8.78 -13.70
N ALA A 181 5.57 -8.38 -12.98
CA ALA A 181 5.84 -6.98 -12.65
C ALA A 181 5.98 -6.14 -13.92
N LYS A 182 6.78 -6.60 -14.88
CA LYS A 182 6.95 -5.93 -16.17
C LYS A 182 5.64 -5.82 -16.96
N PHE A 183 4.83 -6.87 -16.95
CA PHE A 183 3.54 -6.84 -17.63
C PHE A 183 2.58 -5.82 -17.03
N LEU A 184 2.47 -5.79 -15.69
CA LEU A 184 1.53 -4.93 -14.97
C LEU A 184 2.00 -3.47 -14.92
N PHE A 185 3.28 -3.26 -14.63
CA PHE A 185 3.84 -1.94 -14.32
C PHE A 185 4.78 -1.39 -15.39
N GLY A 186 5.10 -2.18 -16.41
CA GLY A 186 5.99 -1.78 -17.50
C GLY A 186 7.48 -1.90 -17.19
N ASP A 187 7.86 -2.17 -15.94
CA ASP A 187 9.25 -2.26 -15.49
C ASP A 187 9.48 -3.49 -14.61
N ASP A 188 10.61 -4.18 -14.84
CA ASP A 188 11.07 -5.30 -14.00
C ASP A 188 11.46 -4.84 -12.59
N SER A 189 11.88 -3.59 -12.43
CA SER A 189 12.27 -2.99 -11.14
C SER A 189 11.08 -2.65 -10.23
N ALA A 190 9.85 -2.68 -10.74
CA ALA A 190 8.64 -2.51 -9.95
C ALA A 190 8.38 -3.67 -8.96
N CYS A 191 9.30 -4.66 -8.89
CA CYS A 191 9.26 -5.78 -7.96
C CYS A 191 10.17 -5.51 -6.76
N ILE A 192 9.61 -5.28 -5.59
CA ILE A 192 10.37 -5.19 -4.33
C ILE A 192 10.72 -6.61 -3.90
N ARG A 193 12.02 -6.90 -3.74
CA ARG A 193 12.52 -8.21 -3.35
C ARG A 193 13.07 -8.18 -1.94
N PHE A 194 12.58 -9.10 -1.11
CA PHE A 194 13.16 -9.42 0.19
C PHE A 194 13.72 -10.86 0.16
N ASP A 195 15.02 -11.00 0.36
CA ASP A 195 15.64 -12.33 0.48
C ASP A 195 15.61 -12.74 1.95
N MET A 196 14.73 -13.68 2.28
CA MET A 196 14.52 -14.10 3.67
C MET A 196 15.74 -14.79 4.29
N SER A 197 16.71 -15.23 3.48
CA SER A 197 17.99 -15.75 3.99
C SER A 197 18.83 -14.68 4.72
N GLU A 198 18.67 -13.41 4.34
CA GLU A 198 19.32 -12.28 5.01
C GLU A 198 18.69 -11.95 6.39
N TYR A 199 17.51 -12.50 6.64
CA TYR A 199 16.73 -12.29 7.86
C TYR A 199 16.70 -13.51 8.79
N SER A 200 17.58 -14.48 8.59
CA SER A 200 17.66 -15.73 9.38
C SER A 200 18.35 -15.57 10.73
N GLN A 201 19.01 -14.42 10.99
CA GLN A 201 19.69 -14.16 12.27
C GLN A 201 18.72 -13.62 13.31
N GLU A 202 18.95 -13.94 14.59
CA GLU A 202 18.25 -13.42 15.74
C GLU A 202 18.25 -11.87 15.71
N ASN A 203 17.09 -11.22 15.86
CA ASN A 203 16.85 -9.76 15.74
C ASN A 203 16.90 -9.18 14.31
N SER A 204 16.96 -9.97 13.27
CA SER A 204 16.91 -9.46 11.89
C SER A 204 15.49 -9.04 11.44
N ASP A 205 14.46 -9.41 12.19
CA ASP A 205 13.08 -8.92 12.08
C ASP A 205 13.00 -7.38 12.21
N GLN A 206 13.88 -6.79 13.03
CA GLN A 206 13.99 -5.34 13.17
C GLN A 206 14.35 -4.64 11.84
N LYS A 207 15.09 -5.29 10.95
CA LYS A 207 15.41 -4.76 9.61
C LYS A 207 14.16 -4.65 8.72
N LEU A 208 13.22 -5.60 8.84
CA LEU A 208 11.95 -5.57 8.10
C LEU A 208 11.00 -4.48 8.62
N ILE A 209 10.98 -4.28 9.93
CA ILE A 209 10.11 -3.31 10.60
C ILE A 209 10.72 -1.89 10.57
N GLY A 210 11.97 -1.76 10.14
CA GLY A 210 12.74 -0.53 10.20
C GLY A 210 13.36 -0.37 11.59
N ALA A 211 14.47 -1.05 11.83
CA ALA A 211 15.26 -0.85 13.02
C ALA A 211 15.64 0.63 13.16
N PRO A 212 15.65 1.20 14.38
CA PRO A 212 16.27 2.48 14.61
C PRO A 212 17.74 2.35 14.16
N PRO A 213 18.29 3.35 13.49
CA PRO A 213 19.74 3.42 13.32
C PRO A 213 20.38 3.36 14.71
N GLY A 214 21.26 2.39 14.91
CA GLY A 214 22.00 2.19 16.14
C GLY A 214 22.89 3.37 16.46
#